data_4d1ceeffd5ee45af64fc62edf213f893
#
_entry.id   4d1ceeffd5ee45af64fc62edf213f893
#
_cell.length_a   1.000
_cell.length_b   1.000
_cell.length_c   1.000
_cell.angle_alpha   90.00
_cell.angle_beta   90.00
_cell.angle_gamma   90.00
#
_symmetry.space_group_name_H-M   'P 1'
#
loop_
_entity.id
_entity.type
_entity.pdbx_description
1 polymer ?
#
loop_
_entity_poly.entity_id
_entity_poly.type
_entity_poly.pdbx_seq_one_letter_code
_entity_poly.pdbx_strand_id
1 'polypeptide(L)'
;MNSPRRTTLRITGDTPRRRGEDRGRQARAGITRAWRVYEELFATVAAGNARTLDVPALALRTVRATRAWAPELVAEMEGVAEGAGMPFWTIAALNARTEILAEAGAPRTGECSTLVRTGPRTTGGQCWDWHQELADAWHLQTVTGDTQGFAGITEHGILAKIGVNEAGVGVLFNILGHTDDAATGVPVHLVARQVLGAAASFAEAVGMLTGAPVSASTVITVVTADRAASVELAPAGSAVVAPDDRGWLVRTNHFLAPALAAGELRGRREAETYDRHRLLTERVLTHDGGPGTDASAVSDAETYGWEASGSEVSGPATPDAATPGPDASHGVAPGPSALGPDALVRLLAAHRDDGAEVCCHAPVEGRLGGRWATLATVAVDPAERSLRVHGGGPCSAGPETWTPLTAPRR
;
A
#
# COMPACT_ATOMS: atom_id res chain seq x y z
N MET A 1 7.05 -26.28 -6.91
CA MET A 1 5.96 -26.72 -6.03
C MET A 1 4.81 -25.74 -6.19
N ASN A 2 3.59 -26.19 -6.50
CA ASN A 2 2.44 -25.29 -6.65
C ASN A 2 2.15 -24.66 -5.29
N SER A 3 2.26 -23.34 -5.19
CA SER A 3 1.78 -22.61 -3.99
C SER A 3 0.29 -22.90 -3.80
N PRO A 4 -0.15 -23.30 -2.60
CA PRO A 4 -1.55 -23.61 -2.38
C PRO A 4 -2.41 -22.37 -2.72
N ARG A 5 -3.52 -22.58 -3.44
CA ARG A 5 -4.47 -21.48 -3.73
C ARG A 5 -4.90 -20.85 -2.42
N ARG A 6 -4.72 -19.53 -2.32
CA ARG A 6 -5.10 -18.76 -1.13
C ARG A 6 -6.61 -18.74 -0.95
N THR A 7 -7.04 -18.78 0.29
CA THR A 7 -8.48 -18.66 0.62
C THR A 7 -8.96 -17.25 0.29
N THR A 8 -10.09 -17.17 -0.41
CA THR A 8 -10.80 -15.91 -0.62
C THR A 8 -11.96 -15.82 0.35
N LEU A 9 -11.94 -14.84 1.24
CA LEU A 9 -13.04 -14.55 2.15
C LEU A 9 -14.03 -13.60 1.47
N ARG A 10 -15.32 -13.91 1.61
CA ARG A 10 -16.41 -13.03 1.16
C ARG A 10 -17.04 -12.41 2.39
N ILE A 11 -16.63 -11.19 2.68
CA ILE A 11 -17.06 -10.45 3.86
C ILE A 11 -18.32 -9.66 3.54
N THR A 12 -19.36 -9.90 4.32
CA THR A 12 -20.68 -9.26 4.14
C THR A 12 -21.20 -8.71 5.47
N GLY A 13 -22.06 -7.70 5.40
CA GLY A 13 -22.73 -7.13 6.57
C GLY A 13 -23.23 -5.72 6.29
N ASP A 14 -24.41 -5.41 6.77
CA ASP A 14 -25.10 -4.11 6.61
C ASP A 14 -24.56 -3.03 7.58
N THR A 15 -23.80 -3.44 8.58
CA THR A 15 -23.13 -2.54 9.52
C THR A 15 -21.65 -2.90 9.64
N PRO A 16 -20.78 -1.93 10.03
CA PRO A 16 -19.36 -2.21 10.25
C PRO A 16 -19.12 -3.38 11.23
N ARG A 17 -19.86 -3.41 12.34
CA ARG A 17 -19.76 -4.48 13.33
C ARG A 17 -20.11 -5.85 12.75
N ARG A 18 -21.21 -5.97 11.97
CA ARG A 18 -21.59 -7.24 11.34
C ARG A 18 -20.59 -7.70 10.28
N ARG A 19 -20.03 -6.77 9.49
CA ARG A 19 -18.90 -7.11 8.59
C ARG A 19 -17.72 -7.66 9.36
N GLY A 20 -17.39 -7.01 10.48
CA GLY A 20 -16.34 -7.47 11.38
C GLY A 20 -16.62 -8.86 11.93
N GLU A 21 -17.82 -9.13 12.45
CA GLU A 21 -18.22 -10.45 12.96
C GLU A 21 -18.09 -11.54 11.89
N ASP A 22 -18.55 -11.24 10.67
CA ASP A 22 -18.44 -12.17 9.55
C ASP A 22 -16.98 -12.47 9.21
N ARG A 23 -16.12 -11.45 9.12
CA ARG A 23 -14.67 -11.59 8.95
C ARG A 23 -14.05 -12.43 10.07
N GLY A 24 -14.36 -12.12 11.32
CA GLY A 24 -13.85 -12.81 12.49
C GLY A 24 -14.20 -14.30 12.49
N ARG A 25 -15.45 -14.65 12.14
CA ARG A 25 -15.87 -16.05 12.04
C ARG A 25 -15.13 -16.79 10.94
N GLN A 26 -15.06 -16.21 9.73
CA GLN A 26 -14.42 -16.85 8.57
C GLN A 26 -12.90 -17.01 8.76
N ALA A 27 -12.24 -16.05 9.40
CA ALA A 27 -10.78 -15.99 9.57
C ALA A 27 -10.28 -16.45 10.93
N ARG A 28 -11.12 -16.96 11.85
CA ARG A 28 -10.79 -17.27 13.25
C ARG A 28 -9.45 -17.98 13.43
N ALA A 29 -9.26 -19.09 12.75
CA ALA A 29 -8.03 -19.88 12.89
C ALA A 29 -6.80 -19.13 12.40
N GLY A 30 -6.94 -18.38 11.28
CA GLY A 30 -5.89 -17.53 10.73
C GLY A 30 -5.53 -16.37 11.67
N ILE A 31 -6.53 -15.70 12.26
CA ILE A 31 -6.33 -14.62 13.24
C ILE A 31 -5.58 -15.12 14.47
N THR A 32 -5.99 -16.27 15.01
CA THR A 32 -5.32 -16.87 16.18
C THR A 32 -3.85 -17.17 15.87
N ARG A 33 -3.56 -17.70 14.67
CA ARG A 33 -2.18 -17.98 14.25
C ARG A 33 -1.38 -16.69 14.02
N ALA A 34 -1.94 -15.75 13.30
CA ALA A 34 -1.29 -14.45 13.04
C ALA A 34 -0.93 -13.76 14.36
N TRP A 35 -1.88 -13.76 15.32
CA TRP A 35 -1.63 -13.18 16.64
C TRP A 35 -0.44 -13.81 17.35
N ARG A 36 -0.34 -15.14 17.40
CA ARG A 36 0.78 -15.81 18.05
C ARG A 36 2.14 -15.40 17.48
N VAL A 37 2.23 -15.28 16.14
CA VAL A 37 3.47 -14.84 15.49
C VAL A 37 3.77 -13.38 15.81
N TYR A 38 2.76 -12.50 15.77
CA TYR A 38 2.95 -11.09 16.11
C TYR A 38 3.28 -10.86 17.59
N GLU A 39 2.66 -11.56 18.50
CA GLU A 39 2.97 -11.51 19.94
C GLU A 39 4.43 -11.85 20.19
N GLU A 40 4.93 -12.94 19.60
CA GLU A 40 6.33 -13.34 19.68
C GLU A 40 7.26 -12.31 18.97
N LEU A 41 6.85 -11.80 17.82
CA LEU A 41 7.61 -10.78 17.08
C LEU A 41 7.76 -9.48 17.88
N PHE A 42 6.68 -8.98 18.48
CA PHE A 42 6.71 -7.79 19.34
C PHE A 42 7.67 -7.98 20.51
N ALA A 43 7.58 -9.13 21.19
CA ALA A 43 8.44 -9.46 22.32
C ALA A 43 9.91 -9.57 21.89
N THR A 44 10.19 -10.26 20.78
CA THR A 44 11.55 -10.47 20.25
C THR A 44 12.21 -9.15 19.87
N VAL A 45 11.48 -8.31 19.13
CA VAL A 45 12.00 -7.00 18.69
C VAL A 45 12.24 -6.08 19.89
N ALA A 46 11.28 -6.00 20.81
CA ALA A 46 11.42 -5.17 22.01
C ALA A 46 12.63 -5.60 22.87
N ALA A 47 12.77 -6.90 23.10
CA ALA A 47 13.91 -7.43 23.84
C ALA A 47 15.25 -7.15 23.16
N GLY A 48 15.31 -7.28 21.83
CA GLY A 48 16.50 -6.95 21.04
C GLY A 48 16.93 -5.48 21.11
N ASN A 49 15.98 -4.59 21.46
CA ASN A 49 16.22 -3.15 21.61
C ASN A 49 16.18 -2.68 23.09
N ALA A 50 16.25 -3.60 24.04
CA ALA A 50 16.14 -3.35 25.48
C ALA A 50 14.90 -2.52 25.85
N ARG A 51 13.76 -2.79 25.18
CA ARG A 51 12.47 -2.12 25.42
C ARG A 51 11.47 -3.10 26.07
N THR A 52 10.54 -2.55 26.83
CA THR A 52 9.37 -3.26 27.35
C THR A 52 8.13 -2.64 26.73
N LEU A 53 7.23 -3.47 26.20
CA LEU A 53 5.99 -3.03 25.59
C LEU A 53 4.78 -3.46 26.43
N ASP A 54 3.88 -2.52 26.68
CA ASP A 54 2.50 -2.81 27.05
C ASP A 54 1.64 -2.81 25.79
N VAL A 55 1.65 -3.94 25.06
CA VAL A 55 0.94 -4.08 23.77
C VAL A 55 -0.55 -3.74 23.87
N PRO A 56 -1.30 -4.22 24.91
CA PRO A 56 -2.68 -3.81 25.12
C PRO A 56 -2.85 -2.29 25.25
N ALA A 57 -2.01 -1.61 26.05
CA ALA A 57 -2.10 -0.16 26.23
C ALA A 57 -1.78 0.61 24.93
N LEU A 58 -0.76 0.18 24.18
CA LEU A 58 -0.41 0.76 22.88
C LEU A 58 -1.56 0.61 21.87
N ALA A 59 -2.10 -0.60 21.72
CA ALA A 59 -3.24 -0.88 20.84
C ALA A 59 -4.46 -0.03 21.19
N LEU A 60 -4.84 0.05 22.48
CA LEU A 60 -5.98 0.84 22.92
C LEU A 60 -5.75 2.36 22.79
N ARG A 61 -4.49 2.80 22.77
CA ARG A 61 -4.15 4.21 22.48
C ARG A 61 -4.48 4.55 21.02
N THR A 62 -4.12 3.69 20.06
CA THR A 62 -4.45 3.89 18.63
C THR A 62 -5.96 3.79 18.38
N VAL A 63 -6.68 2.96 19.15
CA VAL A 63 -8.15 2.90 19.07
C VAL A 63 -8.80 4.24 19.42
N ARG A 64 -8.27 4.98 20.42
CA ARG A 64 -8.82 6.31 20.74
C ARG A 64 -8.68 7.28 19.58
N ALA A 65 -7.51 7.32 18.92
CA ALA A 65 -7.30 8.15 17.74
C ALA A 65 -8.21 7.73 16.59
N THR A 66 -8.31 6.42 16.33
CA THR A 66 -9.18 5.88 15.29
C THR A 66 -10.66 6.21 15.54
N ARG A 67 -11.12 6.10 16.80
CA ARG A 67 -12.51 6.40 17.16
C ARG A 67 -12.88 7.86 16.93
N ALA A 68 -11.92 8.77 17.12
CA ALA A 68 -12.12 10.20 16.85
C ALA A 68 -12.17 10.52 15.35
N TRP A 69 -11.45 9.74 14.52
CA TRP A 69 -11.32 9.98 13.09
C TRP A 69 -12.32 9.18 12.25
N ALA A 70 -12.48 7.87 12.53
CA ALA A 70 -13.33 6.94 11.78
C ALA A 70 -13.91 5.88 12.75
N PRO A 71 -14.97 6.22 13.52
CA PRO A 71 -15.56 5.34 14.54
C PRO A 71 -16.08 4.02 13.98
N GLU A 72 -16.50 3.99 12.71
CA GLU A 72 -16.96 2.79 12.01
C GLU A 72 -15.87 1.71 11.90
N LEU A 73 -14.60 2.08 11.78
CA LEU A 73 -13.48 1.13 11.76
C LEU A 73 -13.28 0.48 13.12
N VAL A 74 -13.53 1.22 14.20
CA VAL A 74 -13.49 0.65 15.55
C VAL A 74 -14.62 -0.36 15.72
N ALA A 75 -15.83 -0.04 15.26
CA ALA A 75 -16.98 -0.96 15.31
C ALA A 75 -16.71 -2.23 14.46
N GLU A 76 -16.03 -2.11 13.29
CA GLU A 76 -15.64 -3.27 12.49
C GLU A 76 -14.61 -4.13 13.23
N MET A 77 -13.59 -3.54 13.88
CA MET A 77 -12.60 -4.27 14.69
C MET A 77 -13.26 -4.96 15.90
N GLU A 78 -14.23 -4.33 16.56
CA GLU A 78 -15.01 -4.93 17.66
C GLU A 78 -15.75 -6.18 17.15
N GLY A 79 -16.38 -6.09 15.97
CA GLY A 79 -17.01 -7.23 15.32
C GLY A 79 -16.03 -8.35 15.00
N VAL A 80 -14.82 -8.02 14.49
CA VAL A 80 -13.77 -9.04 14.24
C VAL A 80 -13.41 -9.78 15.53
N ALA A 81 -13.26 -9.06 16.63
CA ALA A 81 -12.94 -9.64 17.92
C ALA A 81 -14.03 -10.63 18.39
N GLU A 82 -15.30 -10.23 18.27
CA GLU A 82 -16.45 -11.09 18.61
C GLU A 82 -16.52 -12.31 17.71
N GLY A 83 -16.45 -12.13 16.39
CA GLY A 83 -16.48 -13.22 15.43
C GLY A 83 -15.32 -14.20 15.60
N ALA A 84 -14.15 -13.73 15.93
CA ALA A 84 -12.97 -14.54 16.19
C ALA A 84 -12.94 -15.17 17.60
N GLY A 85 -13.72 -14.63 18.55
CA GLY A 85 -13.67 -15.03 19.95
C GLY A 85 -12.34 -14.66 20.62
N MET A 86 -11.81 -13.45 20.27
CA MET A 86 -10.56 -12.93 20.79
C MET A 86 -10.75 -11.61 21.54
N PRO A 87 -9.88 -11.25 22.49
CA PRO A 87 -9.94 -9.95 23.11
C PRO A 87 -9.83 -8.81 22.08
N PHE A 88 -10.61 -7.76 22.23
CA PHE A 88 -10.65 -6.63 21.29
C PHE A 88 -9.28 -5.97 21.09
N TRP A 89 -8.50 -5.81 22.16
CA TRP A 89 -7.16 -5.23 22.07
C TRP A 89 -6.22 -6.04 21.16
N THR A 90 -6.41 -7.35 21.04
CA THR A 90 -5.64 -8.20 20.13
C THR A 90 -5.88 -7.82 18.67
N ILE A 91 -7.14 -7.59 18.28
CA ILE A 91 -7.48 -7.16 16.94
C ILE A 91 -6.98 -5.74 16.69
N ALA A 92 -7.09 -4.86 17.68
CA ALA A 92 -6.53 -3.52 17.60
C ALA A 92 -5.00 -3.56 17.43
N ALA A 93 -4.30 -4.44 18.15
CA ALA A 93 -2.85 -4.61 18.03
C ALA A 93 -2.43 -5.13 16.64
N LEU A 94 -3.17 -6.06 16.04
CA LEU A 94 -2.91 -6.52 14.67
C LEU A 94 -3.05 -5.37 13.67
N ASN A 95 -4.08 -4.54 13.78
CA ASN A 95 -4.27 -3.38 12.90
C ASN A 95 -3.21 -2.28 13.15
N ALA A 96 -2.69 -2.16 14.37
CA ALA A 96 -1.65 -1.22 14.77
C ALA A 96 -0.24 -1.84 14.81
N ARG A 97 -0.01 -2.96 14.11
CA ARG A 97 1.26 -3.68 14.20
C ARG A 97 2.47 -2.84 13.78
N THR A 98 2.30 -1.95 12.79
CA THR A 98 3.34 -1.05 12.31
C THR A 98 3.76 -0.05 13.40
N GLU A 99 2.78 0.53 14.07
CA GLU A 99 2.95 1.47 15.17
C GLU A 99 3.59 0.79 16.38
N ILE A 100 3.14 -0.41 16.73
CA ILE A 100 3.69 -1.19 17.85
C ILE A 100 5.14 -1.62 17.56
N LEU A 101 5.45 -2.05 16.34
CA LEU A 101 6.82 -2.37 15.93
C LEU A 101 7.73 -1.12 15.94
N ALA A 102 7.19 0.06 15.65
CA ALA A 102 7.91 1.32 15.81
C ALA A 102 8.30 1.55 17.27
N GLU A 103 7.35 1.41 18.18
CA GLU A 103 7.60 1.51 19.63
C GLU A 103 8.59 0.46 20.12
N ALA A 104 8.55 -0.76 19.54
CA ALA A 104 9.52 -1.81 19.83
C ALA A 104 10.95 -1.45 19.36
N GLY A 105 11.12 -0.42 18.52
CA GLY A 105 12.40 -0.08 17.92
C GLY A 105 12.81 -1.02 16.80
N ALA A 106 11.84 -1.68 16.14
CA ALA A 106 12.12 -2.57 15.04
C ALA A 106 13.04 -1.89 14.02
N PRO A 107 14.10 -2.57 13.56
CA PRO A 107 14.67 -2.19 12.30
C PRO A 107 13.53 -2.30 11.27
N ARG A 108 13.25 -1.23 10.54
CA ARG A 108 12.14 -1.21 9.61
C ARG A 108 12.57 -1.80 8.27
N THR A 109 12.94 -3.08 8.33
CA THR A 109 13.18 -3.92 7.18
C THR A 109 11.82 -4.43 6.72
N GLY A 110 11.29 -3.92 5.69
CA GLY A 110 10.09 -4.38 5.02
C GLY A 110 10.19 -3.85 3.62
N GLU A 111 10.51 -4.72 2.70
CA GLU A 111 11.14 -4.38 1.45
C GLU A 111 10.14 -4.39 0.28
N CYS A 112 8.96 -3.77 0.46
CA CYS A 112 7.97 -3.64 -0.60
C CYS A 112 8.50 -2.76 -1.73
N SER A 113 8.23 -3.17 -2.97
CA SER A 113 8.52 -2.38 -4.16
C SER A 113 7.28 -2.24 -5.01
N THR A 114 6.98 -1.02 -5.44
CA THR A 114 5.78 -0.68 -6.22
C THR A 114 6.18 0.04 -7.49
N LEU A 115 5.56 -0.37 -8.59
CA LEU A 115 5.61 0.32 -9.88
C LEU A 115 4.20 0.69 -10.31
N VAL A 116 4.03 1.91 -10.82
CA VAL A 116 2.80 2.34 -11.48
C VAL A 116 3.16 2.95 -12.82
N ARG A 117 2.36 2.63 -13.82
CA ARG A 117 2.40 3.28 -15.15
C ARG A 117 1.06 3.97 -15.39
N THR A 118 1.08 5.28 -15.52
CA THR A 118 -0.05 6.08 -16.01
C THR A 118 0.00 6.19 -17.53
N GLY A 119 -1.13 6.42 -18.16
CA GLY A 119 -1.24 6.53 -19.61
C GLY A 119 -2.69 6.29 -20.06
N PRO A 120 -2.91 5.76 -21.28
CA PRO A 120 -4.24 5.40 -21.74
C PRO A 120 -4.96 4.40 -20.83
N ARG A 121 -4.20 3.61 -20.07
CA ARG A 121 -4.66 2.69 -19.03
C ARG A 121 -3.64 2.71 -17.90
N THR A 122 -4.05 3.17 -16.75
CA THR A 122 -3.20 3.13 -15.55
C THR A 122 -3.18 1.72 -14.96
N THR A 123 -1.99 1.23 -14.67
CA THR A 123 -1.80 -0.06 -13.99
C THR A 123 -0.78 0.07 -12.88
N GLY A 124 -0.96 -0.70 -11.80
CA GLY A 124 -0.02 -0.75 -10.68
C GLY A 124 0.40 -2.18 -10.37
N GLY A 125 1.64 -2.36 -9.94
CA GLY A 125 2.17 -3.64 -9.46
C GLY A 125 2.99 -3.47 -8.20
N GLN A 126 2.95 -4.46 -7.31
CA GLN A 126 3.66 -4.43 -6.05
C GLN A 126 4.16 -5.82 -5.64
N CYS A 127 5.40 -5.90 -5.15
CA CYS A 127 5.89 -6.95 -4.29
C CYS A 127 5.56 -6.57 -2.84
N TRP A 128 4.80 -7.41 -2.15
CA TRP A 128 4.60 -7.26 -0.72
C TRP A 128 5.53 -8.22 0.02
N ASP A 129 6.55 -7.64 0.65
CA ASP A 129 7.52 -8.41 1.42
C ASP A 129 7.20 -8.31 2.90
N TRP A 130 7.33 -9.46 3.59
CA TRP A 130 7.10 -9.55 5.02
C TRP A 130 7.82 -10.77 5.61
N HIS A 131 7.68 -10.97 6.92
CA HIS A 131 8.30 -12.10 7.60
C HIS A 131 7.78 -13.43 7.08
N GLN A 132 8.67 -14.36 6.74
CA GLN A 132 8.37 -15.69 6.20
C GLN A 132 7.45 -16.49 7.12
N GLU A 133 7.53 -16.27 8.43
CA GLU A 133 6.69 -16.93 9.43
C GLU A 133 5.20 -16.57 9.31
N LEU A 134 4.91 -15.47 8.59
CA LEU A 134 3.56 -15.01 8.27
C LEU A 134 3.12 -15.37 6.84
N ALA A 135 3.88 -16.23 6.15
CA ALA A 135 3.60 -16.59 4.76
C ALA A 135 2.20 -17.21 4.57
N ASP A 136 1.61 -17.80 5.59
CA ASP A 136 0.26 -18.36 5.58
C ASP A 136 -0.76 -17.57 6.42
N ALA A 137 -0.36 -16.39 6.94
CA ALA A 137 -1.17 -15.54 7.79
C ALA A 137 -1.90 -14.41 7.04
N TRP A 138 -2.17 -14.56 5.75
CA TRP A 138 -2.90 -13.61 4.92
C TRP A 138 -3.88 -14.29 3.97
N HIS A 139 -4.84 -13.53 3.47
CA HIS A 139 -5.92 -14.02 2.62
C HIS A 139 -6.33 -13.00 1.56
N LEU A 140 -7.05 -13.48 0.57
CA LEU A 140 -7.78 -12.69 -0.40
C LEU A 140 -9.15 -12.34 0.17
N GLN A 141 -9.70 -11.18 -0.15
CA GLN A 141 -11.03 -10.80 0.31
C GLN A 141 -11.82 -10.02 -0.73
N THR A 142 -13.14 -10.18 -0.67
CA THR A 142 -14.12 -9.27 -1.24
C THR A 142 -15.01 -8.79 -0.10
N VAL A 143 -15.28 -7.50 -0.03
CA VAL A 143 -16.06 -6.86 1.03
C VAL A 143 -17.24 -6.14 0.43
N THR A 144 -18.44 -6.37 0.96
CA THR A 144 -19.70 -5.73 0.57
C THR A 144 -20.41 -5.15 1.78
N GLY A 145 -21.39 -4.27 1.54
CA GLY A 145 -22.14 -3.64 2.62
C GLY A 145 -21.43 -2.43 3.24
N ASP A 146 -20.41 -1.91 2.59
CA ASP A 146 -19.76 -0.65 2.91
C ASP A 146 -20.19 0.46 1.94
N THR A 147 -19.69 1.68 2.10
CA THR A 147 -19.92 2.79 1.15
C THR A 147 -19.40 2.44 -0.24
N GLN A 148 -18.19 1.85 -0.30
CA GLN A 148 -17.63 1.24 -1.51
C GLN A 148 -17.36 -0.25 -1.22
N GLY A 149 -17.87 -1.14 -2.07
CA GLY A 149 -17.40 -2.53 -2.07
C GLY A 149 -15.98 -2.60 -2.61
N PHE A 150 -15.14 -3.49 -2.07
CA PHE A 150 -13.76 -3.62 -2.53
C PHE A 150 -13.27 -5.07 -2.55
N ALA A 151 -12.21 -5.31 -3.31
CA ALA A 151 -11.46 -6.55 -3.34
C ALA A 151 -9.98 -6.27 -3.03
N GLY A 152 -9.29 -7.22 -2.41
CA GLY A 152 -7.90 -7.03 -2.06
C GLY A 152 -7.27 -8.19 -1.31
N ILE A 153 -6.06 -7.93 -0.81
CA ILE A 153 -5.34 -8.80 0.12
C ILE A 153 -5.19 -8.12 1.46
N THR A 154 -5.17 -8.93 2.52
CA THR A 154 -4.82 -8.46 3.87
C THR A 154 -4.36 -9.61 4.74
N GLU A 155 -3.68 -9.29 5.82
CA GLU A 155 -3.29 -10.25 6.85
C GLU A 155 -4.52 -10.60 7.71
N HIS A 156 -4.52 -11.81 8.28
CA HIS A 156 -5.61 -12.23 9.16
C HIS A 156 -5.71 -11.32 10.39
N GLY A 157 -6.89 -10.73 10.59
CA GLY A 157 -7.17 -9.79 11.69
C GLY A 157 -6.98 -8.31 11.32
N ILE A 158 -6.31 -8.00 10.21
CA ILE A 158 -6.18 -6.65 9.66
C ILE A 158 -7.32 -6.41 8.66
N LEU A 159 -7.94 -5.23 8.71
CA LEU A 159 -9.15 -4.95 7.94
C LEU A 159 -8.91 -4.83 6.43
N ALA A 160 -7.84 -4.16 6.01
CA ALA A 160 -7.41 -4.10 4.61
C ALA A 160 -5.95 -3.66 4.48
N LYS A 161 -5.38 -3.84 3.27
CA LYS A 161 -4.00 -3.45 2.96
C LYS A 161 -3.85 -2.98 1.50
N ILE A 162 -3.91 -3.90 0.54
CA ILE A 162 -3.78 -3.64 -0.90
C ILE A 162 -5.07 -4.08 -1.57
N GLY A 163 -5.61 -3.26 -2.47
CA GLY A 163 -6.86 -3.61 -3.12
C GLY A 163 -7.35 -2.57 -4.12
N VAL A 164 -8.55 -2.79 -4.61
CA VAL A 164 -9.30 -1.88 -5.49
C VAL A 164 -10.77 -1.92 -5.11
N ASN A 165 -11.43 -0.76 -5.15
CA ASN A 165 -12.86 -0.66 -4.84
C ASN A 165 -13.75 -0.58 -6.08
N GLU A 166 -15.06 -0.56 -5.89
CA GLU A 166 -16.05 -0.53 -6.97
C GLU A 166 -16.05 0.78 -7.77
N ALA A 167 -15.51 1.88 -7.20
CA ALA A 167 -15.30 3.14 -7.90
C ALA A 167 -14.04 3.14 -8.76
N GLY A 168 -13.22 2.08 -8.72
CA GLY A 168 -11.95 1.99 -9.43
C GLY A 168 -10.80 2.70 -8.72
N VAL A 169 -10.92 2.97 -7.42
CA VAL A 169 -9.80 3.48 -6.61
C VAL A 169 -8.99 2.30 -6.10
N GLY A 170 -7.77 2.17 -6.58
CA GLY A 170 -6.81 1.16 -6.13
C GLY A 170 -5.83 1.74 -5.13
N VAL A 171 -5.35 0.88 -4.21
CA VAL A 171 -4.41 1.20 -3.13
C VAL A 171 -3.27 0.19 -3.14
N LEU A 172 -2.04 0.69 -3.21
CA LEU A 172 -0.79 -0.04 -2.98
C LEU A 172 -0.09 0.56 -1.77
N PHE A 173 0.75 -0.23 -1.06
CA PHE A 173 1.13 0.12 0.30
C PHE A 173 2.58 -0.26 0.61
N ASN A 174 3.45 0.74 0.89
CA ASN A 174 4.82 0.51 1.35
C ASN A 174 5.04 1.16 2.72
N ILE A 175 5.73 0.49 3.62
CA ILE A 175 6.08 1.03 4.93
C ILE A 175 7.28 1.98 4.79
N LEU A 176 7.21 3.13 5.45
CA LEU A 176 8.32 4.06 5.63
C LEU A 176 8.77 4.04 7.11
N GLY A 177 9.76 4.85 7.44
CA GLY A 177 10.24 4.99 8.81
C GLY A 177 10.73 6.40 9.09
N HIS A 178 10.24 7.00 10.17
CA HIS A 178 10.64 8.34 10.62
C HIS A 178 11.01 8.33 12.10
N THR A 179 11.86 9.24 12.52
CA THR A 179 12.30 9.37 13.93
C THR A 179 11.14 9.59 14.89
N ASP A 180 10.07 10.23 14.44
CA ASP A 180 8.91 10.59 15.25
C ASP A 180 7.81 9.52 15.25
N ASP A 181 8.05 8.37 14.64
CA ASP A 181 7.06 7.30 14.59
C ASP A 181 6.75 6.74 15.98
N ALA A 182 5.45 6.64 16.30
CA ALA A 182 4.91 6.22 17.59
C ALA A 182 3.59 5.47 17.43
N ALA A 183 3.03 4.95 18.54
CA ALA A 183 1.71 4.31 18.57
C ALA A 183 0.67 5.23 19.24
N THR A 184 0.41 6.39 18.66
CA THR A 184 -0.48 7.43 19.24
C THR A 184 -1.60 7.87 18.30
N GLY A 185 -1.41 7.74 16.99
CA GLY A 185 -2.35 8.15 15.94
C GLY A 185 -3.17 6.99 15.38
N VAL A 186 -3.79 7.25 14.24
CA VAL A 186 -4.54 6.25 13.48
C VAL A 186 -3.57 5.27 12.82
N PRO A 187 -3.76 3.96 13.01
CA PRO A 187 -2.95 2.95 12.32
C PRO A 187 -3.00 3.06 10.81
N VAL A 188 -1.84 2.99 10.18
CA VAL A 188 -1.70 3.14 8.71
C VAL A 188 -2.52 2.12 7.91
N HIS A 189 -2.73 0.90 8.43
CA HIS A 189 -3.59 -0.09 7.80
C HIS A 189 -5.08 0.30 7.84
N LEU A 190 -5.51 0.99 8.88
CA LEU A 190 -6.88 1.51 8.98
C LEU A 190 -7.10 2.69 8.03
N VAL A 191 -6.05 3.47 7.74
CA VAL A 191 -6.11 4.52 6.70
C VAL A 191 -6.32 3.90 5.32
N ALA A 192 -5.57 2.85 4.96
CA ALA A 192 -5.78 2.11 3.71
C ALA A 192 -7.20 1.50 3.64
N ARG A 193 -7.70 0.95 4.77
CA ARG A 193 -9.07 0.42 4.86
C ARG A 193 -10.12 1.51 4.62
N GLN A 194 -9.93 2.70 5.18
CA GLN A 194 -10.85 3.83 5.00
C GLN A 194 -10.95 4.24 3.54
N VAL A 195 -9.81 4.39 2.87
CA VAL A 195 -9.78 4.73 1.44
C VAL A 195 -10.51 3.68 0.60
N LEU A 196 -10.21 2.39 0.80
CA LEU A 196 -10.86 1.31 0.03
C LEU A 196 -12.37 1.24 0.27
N GLY A 197 -12.83 1.50 1.48
CA GLY A 197 -14.26 1.38 1.83
C GLY A 197 -15.08 2.65 1.57
N ALA A 198 -14.46 3.80 1.31
CA ALA A 198 -15.20 5.07 1.26
C ALA A 198 -14.89 5.95 0.05
N ALA A 199 -13.66 5.94 -0.49
CA ALA A 199 -13.29 6.87 -1.56
C ALA A 199 -13.99 6.52 -2.89
N ALA A 200 -14.71 7.48 -3.47
CA ALA A 200 -15.36 7.35 -4.77
C ALA A 200 -14.56 7.99 -5.93
N SER A 201 -13.44 8.64 -5.62
CA SER A 201 -12.60 9.31 -6.60
C SER A 201 -11.14 9.40 -6.16
N PHE A 202 -10.25 9.71 -7.11
CA PHE A 202 -8.84 10.00 -6.82
C PHE A 202 -8.67 11.15 -5.80
N ALA A 203 -9.40 12.24 -5.98
CA ALA A 203 -9.32 13.42 -5.13
C ALA A 203 -9.77 13.11 -3.69
N GLU A 204 -10.86 12.35 -3.51
CA GLU A 204 -11.31 11.89 -2.20
C GLU A 204 -10.28 10.98 -1.54
N ALA A 205 -9.70 10.04 -2.27
CA ALA A 205 -8.68 9.14 -1.74
C ALA A 205 -7.46 9.92 -1.23
N VAL A 206 -6.92 10.85 -2.04
CA VAL A 206 -5.80 11.71 -1.65
C VAL A 206 -6.17 12.59 -0.45
N GLY A 207 -7.37 13.20 -0.45
CA GLY A 207 -7.86 14.01 0.67
C GLY A 207 -7.99 13.22 1.98
N MET A 208 -8.50 11.98 1.93
CA MET A 208 -8.57 11.08 3.09
C MET A 208 -7.18 10.74 3.62
N LEU A 209 -6.21 10.49 2.73
CA LEU A 209 -4.84 10.19 3.11
C LEU A 209 -4.15 11.38 3.77
N THR A 210 -4.17 12.54 3.13
CA THR A 210 -3.50 13.75 3.63
C THR A 210 -4.12 14.28 4.93
N GLY A 211 -5.41 14.01 5.16
CA GLY A 211 -6.13 14.36 6.38
C GLY A 211 -6.06 13.32 7.50
N ALA A 212 -5.41 12.18 7.29
CA ALA A 212 -5.34 11.11 8.30
C ALA A 212 -4.33 11.45 9.41
N PRO A 213 -4.73 11.46 10.70
CA PRO A 213 -3.84 11.77 11.80
C PRO A 213 -2.99 10.55 12.18
N VAL A 214 -2.08 10.15 11.28
CA VAL A 214 -1.17 9.02 11.50
C VAL A 214 -0.09 9.35 12.53
N SER A 215 0.47 8.33 13.13
CA SER A 215 1.64 8.44 14.02
C SER A 215 2.76 7.47 13.66
N ALA A 216 2.61 6.77 12.54
CA ALA A 216 3.69 5.98 11.96
C ALA A 216 3.75 6.25 10.46
N SER A 217 4.94 6.09 9.90
CA SER A 217 5.21 6.48 8.52
C SER A 217 4.89 5.37 7.52
N THR A 218 4.27 5.78 6.41
CA THR A 218 3.93 4.91 5.29
C THR A 218 3.83 5.73 4.01
N VAL A 219 3.84 5.04 2.88
CA VAL A 219 3.37 5.61 1.62
C VAL A 219 2.23 4.75 1.09
N ILE A 220 1.13 5.38 0.76
CA ILE A 220 -0.02 4.77 0.11
C ILE A 220 -0.12 5.32 -1.29
N THR A 221 0.06 4.45 -2.26
CA THR A 221 -0.07 4.82 -3.68
C THR A 221 -1.50 4.59 -4.13
N VAL A 222 -2.16 5.68 -4.52
CA VAL A 222 -3.51 5.68 -5.09
C VAL A 222 -3.40 5.57 -6.60
N VAL A 223 -4.19 4.68 -7.19
CA VAL A 223 -4.32 4.49 -8.63
C VAL A 223 -5.79 4.52 -9.04
N THR A 224 -6.12 5.25 -10.10
CA THR A 224 -7.41 5.23 -10.80
C THR A 224 -7.19 4.94 -12.28
N ALA A 225 -8.23 4.83 -13.08
CA ALA A 225 -8.11 4.51 -14.50
C ALA A 225 -7.20 5.49 -15.27
N ASP A 226 -7.13 6.74 -14.81
CA ASP A 226 -6.48 7.88 -15.50
C ASP A 226 -5.38 8.55 -14.68
N ARG A 227 -5.25 8.26 -13.39
CA ARG A 227 -4.34 8.95 -12.45
C ARG A 227 -3.65 8.03 -11.50
N ALA A 228 -2.49 8.49 -11.00
CA ALA A 228 -1.82 7.89 -9.85
C ALA A 228 -1.08 8.96 -9.04
N ALA A 229 -0.92 8.74 -7.75
CA ALA A 229 0.04 9.44 -6.91
C ALA A 229 0.40 8.58 -5.70
N SER A 230 1.60 8.77 -5.19
CA SER A 230 2.00 8.25 -3.87
C SER A 230 1.80 9.35 -2.83
N VAL A 231 1.07 9.04 -1.77
CA VAL A 231 0.93 9.93 -0.63
C VAL A 231 1.82 9.41 0.50
N GLU A 232 2.89 10.13 0.75
CA GLU A 232 3.79 9.89 1.89
C GLU A 232 3.15 10.47 3.15
N LEU A 233 3.08 9.65 4.17
CA LEU A 233 2.48 9.99 5.47
C LEU A 233 3.52 9.78 6.56
N ALA A 234 3.67 10.76 7.44
CA ALA A 234 4.52 10.71 8.62
C ALA A 234 3.88 11.53 9.76
N PRO A 235 4.29 11.36 11.02
CA PRO A 235 3.86 12.25 12.10
C PRO A 235 4.17 13.72 11.83
N ALA A 236 5.24 13.99 11.07
CA ALA A 236 5.67 15.33 10.67
C ALA A 236 4.78 15.98 9.58
N GLY A 237 3.90 15.21 8.93
CA GLY A 237 3.01 15.69 7.88
C GLY A 237 2.81 14.71 6.75
N SER A 238 2.32 15.21 5.61
CA SER A 238 2.09 14.43 4.41
C SER A 238 2.62 15.14 3.17
N ALA A 239 2.99 14.35 2.15
CA ALA A 239 3.41 14.85 0.85
C ALA A 239 2.84 13.98 -0.28
N VAL A 240 2.47 14.62 -1.39
CA VAL A 240 1.98 13.93 -2.60
C VAL A 240 3.09 13.91 -3.64
N VAL A 241 3.44 12.71 -4.11
CA VAL A 241 4.45 12.48 -5.15
C VAL A 241 3.73 12.01 -6.40
N ALA A 242 3.82 12.79 -7.47
CA ALA A 242 3.25 12.47 -8.77
C ALA A 242 4.14 11.49 -9.55
N PRO A 243 3.61 10.81 -10.59
CA PRO A 243 4.43 10.14 -11.60
C PRO A 243 5.39 11.13 -12.30
N ASP A 244 6.48 10.60 -12.83
CA ASP A 244 7.40 11.37 -13.67
C ASP A 244 6.74 11.78 -15.01
N ASP A 245 7.45 12.59 -15.82
CA ASP A 245 6.97 13.08 -17.12
C ASP A 245 6.66 11.97 -18.14
N ARG A 246 7.18 10.77 -17.91
CA ARG A 246 6.89 9.58 -18.71
C ARG A 246 5.68 8.80 -18.17
N GLY A 247 5.12 9.21 -17.04
CA GLY A 247 4.00 8.56 -16.35
C GLY A 247 4.41 7.38 -15.48
N TRP A 248 5.67 7.27 -15.09
CA TRP A 248 6.13 6.26 -14.14
C TRP A 248 6.14 6.77 -12.70
N LEU A 249 5.78 5.90 -11.79
CA LEU A 249 5.93 6.12 -10.36
C LEU A 249 6.55 4.88 -9.74
N VAL A 250 7.76 5.07 -9.23
CA VAL A 250 8.57 4.02 -8.58
C VAL A 250 8.59 4.27 -7.09
N ARG A 251 8.21 3.26 -6.29
CA ARG A 251 8.23 3.34 -4.83
C ARG A 251 8.92 2.14 -4.21
N THR A 252 9.73 2.43 -3.23
CA THR A 252 10.32 1.47 -2.31
C THR A 252 10.03 1.92 -0.87
N ASN A 253 10.96 1.89 0.06
CA ASN A 253 10.68 2.13 1.48
C ASN A 253 11.45 3.34 2.06
N HIS A 254 11.63 4.41 1.28
CA HIS A 254 12.19 5.68 1.72
C HIS A 254 11.34 6.86 1.25
N PHE A 255 11.50 8.01 1.88
CA PHE A 255 10.81 9.23 1.45
C PHE A 255 11.43 9.78 0.17
N LEU A 256 10.59 10.19 -0.77
CA LEU A 256 10.99 10.95 -1.94
C LEU A 256 10.76 12.46 -1.74
N ALA A 257 9.82 12.84 -0.86
CA ALA A 257 9.55 14.24 -0.55
C ALA A 257 10.63 14.80 0.40
N PRO A 258 11.42 15.80 0.00
CA PRO A 258 12.51 16.32 0.83
C PRO A 258 12.05 16.85 2.19
N ALA A 259 10.83 17.39 2.25
CA ALA A 259 10.25 17.90 3.50
C ALA A 259 10.10 16.84 4.60
N LEU A 260 9.91 15.58 4.23
CA LEU A 260 9.76 14.46 5.16
C LEU A 260 11.06 13.63 5.32
N ALA A 261 11.98 13.75 4.37
CA ALA A 261 13.23 12.98 4.38
C ALA A 261 14.17 13.34 5.53
N ALA A 262 14.04 14.50 6.16
CA ALA A 262 14.91 14.94 7.26
C ALA A 262 14.86 14.00 8.48
N GLY A 263 13.70 13.35 8.74
CA GLY A 263 13.50 12.37 9.80
C GLY A 263 13.63 10.91 9.36
N GLU A 264 14.06 10.64 8.14
CA GLU A 264 14.19 9.30 7.54
C GLU A 264 15.05 8.37 8.38
N LEU A 265 14.50 7.22 8.76
CA LEU A 265 15.23 6.20 9.50
C LEU A 265 15.86 5.15 8.59
N ARG A 266 15.25 4.83 7.45
CA ARG A 266 15.65 3.71 6.61
C ARG A 266 16.98 3.95 5.92
N GLY A 267 17.15 5.11 5.30
CA GLY A 267 18.36 5.44 4.59
C GLY A 267 19.64 5.44 5.41
N ARG A 268 19.51 5.59 6.73
CA ARG A 268 20.64 5.52 7.67
C ARG A 268 21.02 4.09 8.07
N ARG A 269 20.10 3.12 7.90
CA ARG A 269 20.25 1.74 8.37
C ARG A 269 20.24 0.71 7.25
N GLU A 270 19.65 1.04 6.09
CA GLU A 270 19.35 0.10 4.99
C GLU A 270 19.49 0.80 3.63
N ALA A 271 20.69 0.80 3.07
CA ALA A 271 20.97 1.36 1.74
C ALA A 271 20.19 0.63 0.63
N GLU A 272 19.75 -0.60 0.86
CA GLU A 272 19.08 -1.47 -0.13
C GLU A 272 17.79 -0.87 -0.71
N THR A 273 17.06 -0.03 0.05
CA THR A 273 15.85 0.63 -0.48
C THR A 273 16.17 1.60 -1.62
N TYR A 274 17.30 2.31 -1.55
CA TYR A 274 17.76 3.22 -2.61
C TYR A 274 18.27 2.44 -3.82
N ASP A 275 18.99 1.32 -3.59
CA ASP A 275 19.48 0.46 -4.68
C ASP A 275 18.30 -0.15 -5.45
N ARG A 276 17.24 -0.60 -4.76
CA ARG A 276 16.02 -1.09 -5.41
C ARG A 276 15.32 0.01 -6.19
N HIS A 277 15.21 1.20 -5.64
CA HIS A 277 14.60 2.35 -6.34
C HIS A 277 15.38 2.69 -7.59
N ARG A 278 16.69 2.80 -7.51
CA ARG A 278 17.59 3.06 -8.64
C ARG A 278 17.43 1.99 -9.73
N LEU A 279 17.56 0.71 -9.37
CA LEU A 279 17.41 -0.40 -10.32
C LEU A 279 16.05 -0.39 -11.03
N LEU A 280 14.97 -0.18 -10.29
CA LEU A 280 13.63 -0.10 -10.88
C LEU A 280 13.49 1.11 -11.80
N THR A 281 14.05 2.25 -11.44
CA THR A 281 14.08 3.45 -12.30
C THR A 281 14.83 3.18 -13.60
N GLU A 282 16.00 2.54 -13.54
CA GLU A 282 16.76 2.13 -14.73
C GLU A 282 15.99 1.15 -15.61
N ARG A 283 15.29 0.17 -15.01
CA ARG A 283 14.49 -0.82 -15.74
C ARG A 283 13.29 -0.19 -16.46
N VAL A 284 12.59 0.75 -15.83
CA VAL A 284 11.45 1.44 -16.50
C VAL A 284 11.93 2.36 -17.61
N LEU A 285 13.09 3.02 -17.45
CA LEU A 285 13.69 3.85 -18.50
C LEU A 285 14.11 3.01 -19.70
N THR A 286 14.76 1.86 -19.46
CA THR A 286 15.15 0.92 -20.53
C THR A 286 13.94 0.33 -21.24
N HIS A 287 12.88 0.04 -20.50
CA HIS A 287 11.62 -0.48 -21.06
C HIS A 287 10.99 0.49 -22.07
N ASP A 288 11.06 1.80 -21.80
CA ASP A 288 10.52 2.85 -22.68
C ASP A 288 11.46 3.20 -23.87
N GLY A 289 12.55 2.45 -24.07
CA GLY A 289 13.50 2.64 -25.19
C GLY A 289 14.44 3.84 -24.99
N GLY A 290 14.63 4.31 -23.77
CA GLY A 290 15.62 5.34 -23.42
C GLY A 290 17.04 4.79 -23.48
N PRO A 291 18.07 5.60 -23.92
CA PRO A 291 19.46 5.24 -23.71
C PRO A 291 19.71 5.10 -22.20
N GLY A 292 20.52 4.13 -21.81
CA GLY A 292 20.95 3.98 -20.41
C GLY A 292 21.57 5.30 -19.94
N THR A 293 20.85 6.04 -19.09
CA THR A 293 21.28 7.35 -18.62
C THR A 293 22.13 7.19 -17.37
N ASP A 294 23.24 7.94 -17.35
CA ASP A 294 24.02 8.18 -16.13
C ASP A 294 23.11 8.58 -14.95
N ALA A 295 23.24 7.86 -13.86
CA ALA A 295 22.41 7.97 -12.65
C ALA A 295 22.57 9.28 -11.86
N SER A 296 23.16 10.32 -12.44
CA SER A 296 23.46 11.59 -11.76
C SER A 296 22.42 12.70 -11.90
N ALA A 297 21.32 12.46 -12.63
CA ALA A 297 20.26 13.44 -12.83
C ALA A 297 18.95 13.04 -12.12
N VAL A 298 18.99 12.85 -10.81
CA VAL A 298 17.78 12.98 -9.98
C VAL A 298 17.71 14.46 -9.60
N SER A 299 17.11 15.26 -10.46
CA SER A 299 16.85 16.66 -10.17
C SER A 299 15.66 16.81 -9.22
N ASP A 300 15.79 17.81 -8.39
CA ASP A 300 14.85 18.28 -7.40
C ASP A 300 13.38 18.17 -7.82
N ALA A 301 12.60 17.41 -7.02
CA ALA A 301 11.15 17.33 -7.18
C ALA A 301 10.54 18.70 -6.90
N GLU A 302 10.04 19.36 -7.93
CA GLU A 302 9.24 20.56 -7.77
C GLU A 302 7.97 20.25 -6.97
N THR A 303 7.84 20.88 -5.82
CA THR A 303 6.66 20.87 -4.99
C THR A 303 5.53 21.60 -5.69
N TYR A 304 4.58 20.86 -6.27
CA TYR A 304 3.32 21.44 -6.70
C TYR A 304 2.48 21.77 -5.45
N GLY A 305 2.38 23.07 -5.15
CA GLY A 305 1.48 23.57 -4.13
C GLY A 305 0.03 23.39 -4.54
N TRP A 306 -0.71 22.55 -3.82
CA TRP A 306 -2.16 22.47 -3.90
C TRP A 306 -2.76 23.55 -3.01
N GLU A 307 -3.20 24.67 -3.60
CA GLU A 307 -4.05 25.62 -2.91
C GLU A 307 -5.51 25.16 -2.94
N ALA A 308 -6.09 24.96 -1.77
CA ALA A 308 -7.53 24.75 -1.62
C ALA A 308 -8.25 26.08 -1.95
N SER A 309 -8.74 26.25 -3.18
CA SER A 309 -9.56 27.38 -3.55
C SER A 309 -10.95 27.26 -2.93
N GLY A 310 -11.22 28.11 -1.95
CA GLY A 310 -12.57 28.39 -1.45
C GLY A 310 -13.42 28.99 -2.58
N SER A 311 -14.67 28.54 -2.60
CA SER A 311 -15.69 28.93 -3.57
C SER A 311 -16.10 30.41 -3.43
N GLU A 312 -16.02 31.19 -4.50
CA GLU A 312 -16.97 32.29 -4.77
C GLU A 312 -17.54 32.17 -6.17
N VAL A 313 -18.85 32.16 -6.21
CA VAL A 313 -19.66 32.07 -7.43
C VAL A 313 -19.82 33.45 -8.02
N SER A 314 -19.41 33.67 -9.29
CA SER A 314 -19.88 34.78 -10.10
C SER A 314 -19.99 34.35 -11.57
N GLY A 315 -21.13 34.61 -12.15
CA GLY A 315 -21.63 34.11 -13.44
C GLY A 315 -21.00 34.72 -14.71
N PRO A 316 -21.59 34.53 -15.90
CA PRO A 316 -20.87 34.10 -17.10
C PRO A 316 -20.46 35.25 -18.04
N ALA A 317 -19.30 35.08 -18.69
CA ALA A 317 -18.96 35.82 -19.90
C ALA A 317 -18.55 34.84 -21.01
N THR A 318 -19.25 34.89 -22.11
CA THR A 318 -18.96 34.18 -23.37
C THR A 318 -17.75 34.78 -24.08
N PRO A 319 -16.86 33.98 -24.67
CA PRO A 319 -15.99 34.47 -25.71
C PRO A 319 -16.32 33.90 -27.10
N ASP A 320 -16.12 34.78 -28.07
CA ASP A 320 -16.31 34.63 -29.49
C ASP A 320 -15.47 33.50 -30.14
N ALA A 321 -16.07 33.01 -31.23
CA ALA A 321 -15.49 31.99 -32.10
C ALA A 321 -14.29 32.54 -32.89
N ALA A 322 -13.15 31.85 -32.81
CA ALA A 322 -12.02 32.01 -33.73
C ALA A 322 -11.90 30.77 -34.62
N THR A 323 -11.86 31.03 -35.94
CA THR A 323 -11.75 30.11 -37.06
C THR A 323 -10.40 29.37 -37.10
N PRO A 324 -10.34 28.07 -37.46
CA PRO A 324 -9.08 27.34 -37.58
C PRO A 324 -8.38 27.61 -38.93
N GLY A 325 -7.09 27.87 -38.86
CA GLY A 325 -6.19 27.89 -40.02
C GLY A 325 -5.57 26.49 -40.27
N PRO A 326 -5.05 26.20 -41.47
CA PRO A 326 -4.77 24.87 -41.94
C PRO A 326 -3.40 24.30 -41.55
N ASP A 327 -3.42 22.99 -41.31
CA ASP A 327 -2.37 21.97 -41.44
C ASP A 327 -0.90 22.33 -41.17
N ALA A 328 -0.43 21.74 -40.04
CA ALA A 328 0.93 21.26 -39.95
C ALA A 328 0.88 19.84 -39.34
N SER A 329 0.95 18.82 -40.19
CA SER A 329 1.14 17.43 -39.85
C SER A 329 2.53 17.24 -39.22
N HIS A 330 2.68 17.50 -37.92
CA HIS A 330 3.78 16.98 -37.14
C HIS A 330 3.39 15.59 -36.67
N GLY A 331 4.16 14.58 -37.12
CA GLY A 331 4.00 13.20 -36.69
C GLY A 331 4.00 13.15 -35.16
N VAL A 332 2.84 12.85 -34.59
CA VAL A 332 2.68 12.56 -33.18
C VAL A 332 3.51 11.31 -32.95
N ALA A 333 4.57 11.43 -32.16
CA ALA A 333 5.28 10.25 -31.64
C ALA A 333 4.23 9.30 -31.04
N PRO A 334 4.33 7.99 -31.29
CA PRO A 334 3.38 7.04 -30.74
C PRO A 334 3.33 7.24 -29.21
N GLY A 335 2.17 7.64 -28.71
CA GLY A 335 1.96 7.77 -27.27
C GLY A 335 2.33 6.47 -26.55
N PRO A 336 2.68 6.52 -25.27
CA PRO A 336 3.15 5.37 -24.52
C PRO A 336 2.11 4.25 -24.66
N SER A 337 2.57 3.10 -25.16
CA SER A 337 1.71 1.90 -25.30
C SER A 337 1.22 1.50 -23.91
N ALA A 338 -0.05 1.12 -23.80
CA ALA A 338 -0.63 0.64 -22.56
C ALA A 338 0.17 -0.57 -22.03
N LEU A 339 0.82 -0.42 -20.89
CA LEU A 339 1.58 -1.51 -20.28
C LEU A 339 0.62 -2.42 -19.53
N GLY A 340 0.53 -3.66 -19.97
CA GLY A 340 -0.29 -4.64 -19.26
C GLY A 340 0.33 -5.04 -17.91
N PRO A 341 -0.51 -5.48 -16.96
CA PRO A 341 -0.06 -5.86 -15.61
C PRO A 341 1.08 -6.89 -15.58
N ASP A 342 1.14 -7.81 -16.53
CA ASP A 342 2.20 -8.84 -16.59
C ASP A 342 3.57 -8.25 -16.96
N ALA A 343 3.61 -7.25 -17.84
CA ALA A 343 4.85 -6.58 -18.19
C ALA A 343 5.39 -5.79 -17.00
N LEU A 344 4.52 -5.12 -16.26
CA LEU A 344 4.88 -4.38 -15.06
C LEU A 344 5.43 -5.30 -13.96
N VAL A 345 4.81 -6.47 -13.75
CA VAL A 345 5.29 -7.47 -12.78
C VAL A 345 6.65 -8.04 -13.17
N ARG A 346 6.92 -8.21 -14.46
CA ARG A 346 8.27 -8.66 -14.91
C ARG A 346 9.38 -7.66 -14.56
N LEU A 347 9.08 -6.36 -14.55
CA LEU A 347 10.07 -5.34 -14.11
C LEU A 347 10.41 -5.47 -12.63
N LEU A 348 9.48 -5.97 -11.80
CA LEU A 348 9.71 -6.24 -10.38
C LEU A 348 10.50 -7.54 -10.12
N ALA A 349 10.67 -8.42 -11.11
CA ALA A 349 11.38 -9.69 -10.95
C ALA A 349 12.90 -9.49 -11.00
N ALA A 350 13.46 -8.86 -9.96
CA ALA A 350 14.90 -8.62 -9.80
C ALA A 350 15.43 -9.21 -8.51
N HIS A 351 16.62 -9.79 -8.58
CA HIS A 351 17.36 -10.39 -7.47
C HIS A 351 18.70 -9.68 -7.26
N ARG A 352 19.43 -10.07 -6.24
CA ARG A 352 20.76 -9.49 -5.90
C ARG A 352 21.73 -9.45 -7.09
N ASP A 353 21.73 -10.50 -7.90
CA ASP A 353 22.59 -10.58 -9.09
C ASP A 353 22.20 -9.59 -10.20
N ASP A 354 20.99 -9.05 -10.15
CA ASP A 354 20.51 -7.97 -11.03
C ASP A 354 20.89 -6.56 -10.52
N GLY A 355 21.53 -6.48 -9.34
CA GLY A 355 21.97 -5.23 -8.71
C GLY A 355 21.22 -4.82 -7.44
N ALA A 356 19.98 -5.33 -7.23
CA ALA A 356 19.23 -5.15 -5.99
C ALA A 356 18.12 -6.22 -5.82
N GLU A 357 17.79 -6.58 -4.59
CA GLU A 357 16.81 -7.60 -4.25
C GLU A 357 15.39 -7.02 -4.17
N VAL A 358 14.70 -6.91 -5.31
CA VAL A 358 13.29 -6.49 -5.41
C VAL A 358 12.35 -7.66 -5.14
N CYS A 359 12.69 -8.84 -5.63
CA CYS A 359 12.03 -10.11 -5.36
C CYS A 359 12.78 -10.82 -4.24
N CYS A 360 12.26 -10.72 -3.03
CA CYS A 360 12.92 -11.18 -1.82
C CYS A 360 12.65 -12.67 -1.57
N HIS A 361 13.70 -13.43 -1.27
CA HIS A 361 13.63 -14.83 -0.89
C HIS A 361 14.19 -15.05 0.52
N ALA A 362 13.36 -15.60 1.41
CA ALA A 362 13.78 -15.85 2.77
C ALA A 362 14.98 -16.80 2.83
N PRO A 363 15.99 -16.51 3.65
CA PRO A 363 17.04 -17.45 3.94
C PRO A 363 16.46 -18.71 4.62
N VAL A 364 17.08 -19.87 4.37
CA VAL A 364 16.66 -21.15 4.96
C VAL A 364 16.75 -21.09 6.48
N GLU A 365 17.83 -20.48 6.98
CA GLU A 365 18.08 -20.31 8.42
C GLU A 365 17.87 -18.85 8.83
N GLY A 366 17.48 -18.62 10.09
CA GLY A 366 17.29 -17.30 10.64
C GLY A 366 16.31 -17.30 11.80
N ARG A 367 16.33 -16.21 12.58
CA ARG A 367 15.41 -16.00 13.71
C ARG A 367 14.15 -15.26 13.23
N LEU A 368 13.09 -15.38 14.00
CA LEU A 368 11.88 -14.57 13.84
C LEU A 368 12.28 -13.06 13.78
N GLY A 369 11.74 -12.35 12.80
CA GLY A 369 12.09 -10.95 12.53
C GLY A 369 13.24 -10.75 11.55
N GLY A 370 14.01 -11.79 11.20
CA GLY A 370 15.16 -11.72 10.28
C GLY A 370 14.96 -12.47 8.95
N ARG A 371 13.82 -13.13 8.74
CA ARG A 371 13.55 -13.91 7.53
C ARG A 371 12.49 -13.22 6.70
N TRP A 372 12.94 -12.43 5.74
CA TRP A 372 12.09 -11.67 4.83
C TRP A 372 11.86 -12.41 3.53
N ALA A 373 10.63 -12.33 3.01
CA ALA A 373 10.28 -12.87 1.71
C ALA A 373 9.18 -12.06 1.06
N THR A 374 9.15 -12.05 -0.27
CA THR A 374 7.96 -11.61 -1.01
C THR A 374 6.84 -12.62 -0.77
N LEU A 375 5.85 -12.25 0.04
CA LEU A 375 4.71 -13.11 0.38
C LEU A 375 3.62 -13.08 -0.70
N ALA A 376 3.49 -11.95 -1.39
CA ALA A 376 2.59 -11.83 -2.53
C ALA A 376 3.10 -10.81 -3.56
N THR A 377 2.79 -11.10 -4.80
CA THR A 377 2.89 -10.16 -5.92
C THR A 377 1.47 -9.78 -6.35
N VAL A 378 1.20 -8.47 -6.45
CA VAL A 378 -0.11 -7.93 -6.78
C VAL A 378 -0.01 -7.08 -8.04
N ALA A 379 -0.99 -7.21 -8.92
CA ALA A 379 -1.16 -6.34 -10.07
C ALA A 379 -2.58 -5.78 -10.06
N VAL A 380 -2.71 -4.45 -10.07
CA VAL A 380 -3.98 -3.72 -9.97
C VAL A 380 -4.32 -3.08 -11.30
N ASP A 381 -5.58 -3.23 -11.70
CA ASP A 381 -6.18 -2.63 -12.87
C ASP A 381 -7.43 -1.85 -12.47
N PRO A 382 -7.30 -0.54 -12.22
CA PRO A 382 -8.40 0.28 -11.74
C PRO A 382 -9.55 0.40 -12.75
N ALA A 383 -9.25 0.42 -14.06
CA ALA A 383 -10.26 0.53 -15.11
C ALA A 383 -11.21 -0.69 -15.09
N GLU A 384 -10.69 -1.87 -14.83
CA GLU A 384 -11.45 -3.11 -14.68
C GLU A 384 -11.94 -3.33 -13.24
N ARG A 385 -11.61 -2.43 -12.30
CA ARG A 385 -11.89 -2.59 -10.86
C ARG A 385 -11.43 -3.95 -10.35
N SER A 386 -10.28 -4.39 -10.81
CA SER A 386 -9.76 -5.74 -10.58
C SER A 386 -8.31 -5.72 -10.12
N LEU A 387 -7.92 -6.78 -9.48
CA LEU A 387 -6.54 -7.08 -9.18
C LEU A 387 -6.28 -8.57 -9.39
N ARG A 388 -5.03 -8.90 -9.62
CA ARG A 388 -4.54 -10.28 -9.68
C ARG A 388 -3.47 -10.46 -8.63
N VAL A 389 -3.52 -11.57 -7.92
CA VAL A 389 -2.61 -11.87 -6.82
C VAL A 389 -1.91 -13.20 -7.08
N HIS A 390 -0.59 -13.18 -7.00
CA HIS A 390 0.26 -14.36 -6.97
C HIS A 390 0.83 -14.52 -5.56
N GLY A 391 0.77 -15.74 -4.99
CA GLY A 391 1.37 -16.05 -3.71
C GLY A 391 2.87 -16.33 -3.89
N GLY A 392 3.70 -15.37 -3.50
CA GLY A 392 5.16 -15.42 -3.65
C GLY A 392 5.72 -14.31 -4.53
N GLY A 393 6.99 -14.40 -4.83
CA GLY A 393 7.73 -13.40 -5.59
C GLY A 393 7.40 -13.39 -7.08
N PRO A 394 7.56 -12.24 -7.77
CA PRO A 394 7.24 -12.07 -9.20
C PRO A 394 8.04 -13.01 -10.12
N CYS A 395 9.20 -13.48 -9.71
CA CYS A 395 10.02 -14.42 -10.48
C CYS A 395 9.36 -15.80 -10.69
N SER A 396 8.42 -16.16 -9.81
CA SER A 396 7.64 -17.41 -9.90
C SER A 396 6.23 -17.20 -10.45
N ALA A 397 5.86 -15.96 -10.78
CA ALA A 397 4.56 -15.65 -11.35
C ALA A 397 4.44 -16.12 -12.79
N GLY A 398 3.40 -16.88 -13.10
CA GLY A 398 3.05 -17.37 -14.43
C GLY A 398 1.54 -17.33 -14.66
N PRO A 399 1.07 -17.55 -15.88
CA PRO A 399 -0.35 -17.43 -16.22
C PRO A 399 -1.28 -18.21 -15.29
N GLU A 400 -0.88 -19.41 -14.86
CA GLU A 400 -1.68 -20.32 -14.03
C GLU A 400 -1.60 -20.02 -12.52
N THR A 401 -0.70 -19.14 -12.09
CA THR A 401 -0.45 -18.89 -10.67
C THR A 401 -1.23 -17.69 -10.11
N TRP A 402 -1.86 -16.92 -10.98
CA TRP A 402 -2.63 -15.75 -10.62
C TRP A 402 -4.03 -16.10 -10.13
N THR A 403 -4.43 -15.49 -9.04
CA THR A 403 -5.82 -15.50 -8.58
C THR A 403 -6.43 -14.14 -8.87
N PRO A 404 -7.40 -14.06 -9.81
CA PRO A 404 -8.08 -12.80 -10.10
C PRO A 404 -9.12 -12.48 -9.03
N LEU A 405 -9.27 -11.20 -8.74
CA LEU A 405 -10.30 -10.64 -7.87
C LEU A 405 -10.89 -9.42 -8.55
N THR A 406 -12.20 -9.23 -8.40
CA THR A 406 -12.90 -8.03 -8.87
C THR A 406 -13.67 -7.42 -7.71
N ALA A 407 -13.62 -6.11 -7.59
CA ALA A 407 -14.42 -5.39 -6.60
C ALA A 407 -15.92 -5.69 -6.86
N PRO A 408 -16.66 -6.05 -5.81
CA PRO A 408 -18.09 -6.30 -5.96
C PRO A 408 -18.79 -5.00 -6.36
N ARG A 409 -19.75 -5.11 -7.29
CA ARG A 409 -20.67 -3.99 -7.60
C ARG A 409 -21.83 -4.03 -6.63
N ARG A 410 -22.34 -2.85 -6.28
CA ARG A 410 -23.59 -2.72 -5.55
C ARG A 410 -24.76 -3.26 -6.36
#